data_9f9d91a400c6bbd5222eca5dbc5e0753
#
_entry.id   9f9d91a400c6bbd5222eca5dbc5e0753
#
_cell.length_a   1.000
_cell.length_b   1.000
_cell.length_c   1.000
_cell.angle_alpha   90.00
_cell.angle_beta   90.00
_cell.angle_gamma   90.00
#
_symmetry.space_group_name_H-M   'P 1'
#
loop_
_entity.id
_entity.type
_entity.pdbx_description
1 polymer ?
#
loop_
_entity_poly.entity_id
_entity_poly.type
_entity_poly.pdbx_seq_one_letter_code
_entity_poly.pdbx_strand_id
1 'polypeptide(L)'
;MLSNDKSRPNTNNGKSSRSDEKHIDYLDQRRGKVISNVGGWFPGKGVFSHGYSLLEELVGEKSYFQILILNATGKMVDRPLADWVEAIYGCLSWPDPRIWCNQIGALAGTARTSVVAATTMGAMAADSRSYGPRTRLEGAKFIQGALKQYQSGVTPEEIVAAAAAGTRGKPYIVGYIRPIAKGDERIETMERVGKKLNLEAGEHMRLAYKIEQVLIDKYDERMNINGYVCAFLSDYGFTGQEMYQMFAAMVASGVTACYVDTYNRPPDTFVPLRCDDIDYQGVARRTVPD
;
A
#
# COMPACT_ATOMS: atom_id res chain seq x y z
N MET A 1 -44.60 27.03 43.70
CA MET A 1 -45.11 28.20 42.95
C MET A 1 -44.08 28.60 41.92
N LEU A 2 -44.57 28.88 40.72
CA LEU A 2 -43.95 29.37 39.49
C LEU A 2 -43.51 28.23 38.58
N SER A 3 -44.28 27.96 37.70
CA SER A 3 -45.00 28.34 36.47
C SER A 3 -44.15 28.01 35.23
N ASN A 4 -44.72 27.08 34.52
CA ASN A 4 -44.56 26.84 33.09
C ASN A 4 -44.16 28.05 32.27
N ASP A 5 -43.27 27.87 31.34
CA ASP A 5 -43.51 28.40 30.00
C ASP A 5 -43.14 27.35 28.93
N LYS A 6 -44.05 27.35 27.96
CA LYS A 6 -44.21 26.38 26.89
C LYS A 6 -43.54 26.88 25.61
N SER A 7 -43.38 25.92 24.74
CA SER A 7 -43.38 26.06 23.27
C SER A 7 -42.05 26.44 22.62
N ARG A 8 -41.34 25.39 22.26
CA ARG A 8 -40.64 25.46 20.96
C ARG A 8 -41.39 24.57 19.97
N PRO A 9 -41.73 25.06 18.80
CA PRO A 9 -42.39 24.27 17.76
C PRO A 9 -41.38 23.28 17.19
N ASN A 10 -41.73 22.01 17.28
CA ASN A 10 -41.06 20.90 16.61
C ASN A 10 -41.50 20.96 15.13
N THR A 11 -40.71 21.61 14.29
CA THR A 11 -40.89 21.59 12.84
C THR A 11 -39.62 21.03 12.17
N ASN A 12 -39.48 19.73 12.20
CA ASN A 12 -38.72 19.03 11.19
C ASN A 12 -39.46 17.72 10.85
N ASN A 13 -40.58 17.81 10.19
CA ASN A 13 -41.10 16.77 9.35
C ASN A 13 -40.27 16.74 8.04
N GLY A 14 -39.00 16.36 8.18
CA GLY A 14 -38.18 15.96 7.04
C GLY A 14 -38.73 14.63 6.53
N LYS A 15 -39.43 14.65 5.40
CA LYS A 15 -39.73 13.43 4.64
C LYS A 15 -38.43 12.68 4.43
N SER A 16 -38.21 11.60 5.16
CA SER A 16 -37.17 10.60 4.83
C SER A 16 -37.30 10.27 3.35
N SER A 17 -36.21 10.37 2.62
CA SER A 17 -36.27 10.06 1.19
C SER A 17 -36.45 8.54 1.06
N ARG A 18 -37.10 8.09 -0.01
CA ARG A 18 -37.27 6.65 -0.31
C ARG A 18 -35.93 5.88 -0.34
N SER A 19 -34.82 6.61 -0.55
CA SER A 19 -33.46 6.08 -0.49
C SER A 19 -33.00 5.83 0.96
N ASP A 20 -33.38 6.70 1.89
CA ASP A 20 -32.99 6.61 3.30
C ASP A 20 -33.72 5.45 3.99
N GLU A 21 -35.02 5.25 3.68
CA GLU A 21 -35.79 4.10 4.15
C GLU A 21 -35.22 2.78 3.68
N LYS A 22 -34.85 2.66 2.41
CA LYS A 22 -34.20 1.45 1.87
C LYS A 22 -32.84 1.19 2.51
N HIS A 23 -32.10 2.25 2.86
CA HIS A 23 -30.81 2.12 3.53
C HIS A 23 -30.97 1.66 4.98
N ILE A 24 -31.98 2.16 5.69
CA ILE A 24 -32.32 1.73 7.06
C ILE A 24 -32.74 0.27 7.05
N ASP A 25 -33.65 -0.14 6.17
CA ASP A 25 -34.06 -1.54 6.02
C ASP A 25 -32.90 -2.47 5.74
N TYR A 26 -31.96 -2.06 4.88
CA TYR A 26 -30.76 -2.81 4.59
C TYR A 26 -29.88 -3.02 5.83
N LEU A 27 -29.74 -2.00 6.69
CA LEU A 27 -28.97 -2.10 7.93
C LEU A 27 -29.71 -2.94 8.99
N ASP A 28 -31.01 -2.77 9.12
CA ASP A 28 -31.82 -3.53 10.10
C ASP A 28 -31.86 -5.03 9.81
N GLN A 29 -31.87 -5.45 8.56
CA GLN A 29 -31.79 -6.86 8.16
C GLN A 29 -30.45 -7.52 8.56
N ARG A 30 -29.42 -6.71 8.86
CA ARG A 30 -28.08 -7.16 9.27
C ARG A 30 -27.83 -7.10 10.75
N ARG A 31 -28.76 -6.57 11.55
CA ARG A 31 -28.60 -6.50 13.00
C ARG A 31 -28.40 -7.88 13.62
N GLY A 32 -27.43 -8.00 14.51
CA GLY A 32 -27.09 -9.25 15.18
C GLY A 32 -26.45 -10.31 14.28
N LYS A 33 -26.05 -9.95 13.03
CA LYS A 33 -25.37 -10.85 12.10
C LYS A 33 -24.03 -10.27 11.67
N VAL A 34 -23.00 -11.10 11.69
CA VAL A 34 -21.72 -10.82 11.00
C VAL A 34 -21.80 -11.50 9.64
N ILE A 35 -21.83 -10.69 8.57
CA ILE A 35 -21.91 -11.20 7.21
C ILE A 35 -20.50 -11.21 6.61
N SER A 36 -20.07 -12.37 6.13
CA SER A 36 -18.78 -12.55 5.44
C SER A 36 -19.02 -13.21 4.08
N ASN A 37 -18.41 -12.62 3.05
CA ASN A 37 -18.34 -13.22 1.71
C ASN A 37 -16.99 -13.93 1.47
N VAL A 38 -16.08 -13.86 2.43
CA VAL A 38 -14.72 -14.42 2.34
C VAL A 38 -14.68 -15.83 2.90
N GLY A 39 -15.23 -16.02 4.10
CA GLY A 39 -15.20 -17.32 4.75
C GLY A 39 -15.54 -17.25 6.24
N GLY A 40 -15.26 -18.33 6.94
CA GLY A 40 -15.51 -18.45 8.38
C GLY A 40 -15.29 -19.86 8.89
N TRP A 41 -15.41 -19.99 10.21
CA TRP A 41 -15.43 -21.29 10.87
C TRP A 41 -16.88 -21.74 11.12
N PHE A 42 -17.20 -22.96 10.72
CA PHE A 42 -18.50 -23.56 10.90
C PHE A 42 -18.36 -24.83 11.75
N PRO A 43 -18.87 -24.83 13.00
CA PRO A 43 -18.78 -25.99 13.88
C PRO A 43 -19.26 -27.29 13.20
N GLY A 44 -18.43 -28.34 13.26
CA GLY A 44 -18.71 -29.64 12.63
C GLY A 44 -18.61 -29.70 11.11
N LYS A 45 -18.29 -28.56 10.44
CA LYS A 45 -18.15 -28.52 8.96
C LYS A 45 -16.75 -28.08 8.51
N GLY A 46 -16.01 -27.34 9.34
CA GLY A 46 -14.65 -26.89 9.02
C GLY A 46 -14.47 -25.39 8.93
N VAL A 47 -13.30 -24.98 8.46
CA VAL A 47 -12.91 -23.58 8.21
C VAL A 47 -12.78 -23.38 6.72
N PHE A 48 -13.41 -22.34 6.20
CA PHE A 48 -13.41 -22.05 4.77
C PHE A 48 -12.87 -20.63 4.48
N SER A 49 -12.15 -20.50 3.37
CA SER A 49 -11.75 -19.23 2.78
C SER A 49 -12.03 -19.26 1.29
N HIS A 50 -12.83 -18.31 0.79
CA HIS A 50 -13.24 -18.22 -0.61
C HIS A 50 -13.77 -19.54 -1.21
N GLY A 51 -14.46 -20.34 -0.39
CA GLY A 51 -15.03 -21.65 -0.80
C GLY A 51 -14.07 -22.83 -0.67
N TYR A 52 -12.78 -22.61 -0.42
CA TYR A 52 -11.80 -23.69 -0.17
C TYR A 52 -11.78 -24.08 1.30
N SER A 53 -11.60 -25.36 1.61
CA SER A 53 -11.29 -25.80 2.98
C SER A 53 -9.90 -25.30 3.37
N LEU A 54 -9.84 -24.45 4.41
CA LEU A 54 -8.56 -23.89 4.84
C LEU A 54 -7.60 -24.98 5.33
N LEU A 55 -8.11 -25.95 6.10
CA LEU A 55 -7.28 -26.95 6.77
C LEU A 55 -6.98 -28.17 5.88
N GLU A 56 -7.86 -28.52 4.97
CA GLU A 56 -7.73 -29.72 4.15
C GLU A 56 -7.15 -29.45 2.76
N GLU A 57 -7.38 -28.25 2.21
CA GLU A 57 -7.00 -27.92 0.83
C GLU A 57 -5.92 -26.84 0.73
N LEU A 58 -5.83 -25.94 1.73
CA LEU A 58 -4.88 -24.82 1.66
C LEU A 58 -3.65 -25.00 2.53
N VAL A 59 -3.84 -25.36 3.80
CA VAL A 59 -2.70 -25.48 4.76
C VAL A 59 -1.87 -26.73 4.42
N GLY A 60 -0.59 -26.52 4.16
CA GLY A 60 0.34 -27.57 3.75
C GLY A 60 0.42 -27.77 2.22
N GLU A 61 -0.66 -27.48 1.48
CA GLU A 61 -0.72 -27.67 0.02
C GLU A 61 -0.41 -26.37 -0.74
N LYS A 62 -0.78 -25.21 -0.18
CA LYS A 62 -0.54 -23.90 -0.78
C LYS A 62 0.46 -23.10 0.05
N SER A 63 1.27 -22.26 -0.62
CA SER A 63 2.17 -21.36 0.09
C SER A 63 1.37 -20.25 0.80
N TYR A 64 1.99 -19.65 1.83
CA TYR A 64 1.42 -18.51 2.51
C TYR A 64 1.06 -17.38 1.53
N PHE A 65 1.89 -17.12 0.51
CA PHE A 65 1.62 -16.07 -0.47
C PHE A 65 0.47 -16.40 -1.42
N GLN A 66 0.22 -17.67 -1.75
CA GLN A 66 -1.01 -18.06 -2.46
C GLN A 66 -2.24 -17.77 -1.60
N ILE A 67 -2.21 -18.09 -0.31
CA ILE A 67 -3.30 -17.82 0.63
C ILE A 67 -3.46 -16.31 0.86
N LEU A 68 -2.37 -15.55 0.99
CA LEU A 68 -2.40 -14.09 1.11
C LEU A 68 -3.09 -13.43 -0.09
N ILE A 69 -2.71 -13.84 -1.30
CA ILE A 69 -3.30 -13.30 -2.54
C ILE A 69 -4.78 -13.67 -2.62
N LEU A 70 -5.13 -14.93 -2.34
CA LEU A 70 -6.53 -15.37 -2.28
C LEU A 70 -7.33 -14.51 -1.30
N ASN A 71 -6.86 -14.31 -0.07
CA ASN A 71 -7.56 -13.55 0.95
C ASN A 71 -7.68 -12.05 0.59
N ALA A 72 -6.66 -11.49 -0.09
CA ALA A 72 -6.67 -10.09 -0.47
C ALA A 72 -7.50 -9.79 -1.73
N THR A 73 -7.64 -10.76 -2.65
CA THR A 73 -8.18 -10.51 -3.99
C THR A 73 -9.32 -11.45 -4.42
N GLY A 74 -9.51 -12.54 -3.70
CA GLY A 74 -10.41 -13.63 -4.09
C GLY A 74 -9.84 -14.53 -5.21
N LYS A 75 -8.64 -14.28 -5.71
CA LYS A 75 -8.00 -15.02 -6.80
C LYS A 75 -7.03 -16.05 -6.25
N MET A 76 -7.22 -17.33 -6.60
CA MET A 76 -6.20 -18.35 -6.40
C MET A 76 -5.21 -18.26 -7.58
N VAL A 77 -3.95 -18.03 -7.27
CA VAL A 77 -2.87 -17.98 -8.26
C VAL A 77 -2.04 -19.26 -8.23
N ASP A 78 -1.27 -19.50 -9.29
CA ASP A 78 -0.29 -20.57 -9.33
C ASP A 78 0.91 -20.28 -8.39
N ARG A 79 1.69 -21.31 -8.12
CA ARG A 79 2.84 -21.22 -7.21
C ARG A 79 3.93 -20.26 -7.72
N PRO A 80 4.31 -20.27 -9.01
CA PRO A 80 5.32 -19.34 -9.52
C PRO A 80 4.97 -17.88 -9.33
N LEU A 81 3.71 -17.47 -9.56
CA LEU A 81 3.31 -16.08 -9.37
C LEU A 81 3.31 -15.69 -7.88
N ALA A 82 2.89 -16.60 -6.99
CA ALA A 82 2.97 -16.36 -5.55
C ALA A 82 4.42 -16.22 -5.06
N ASP A 83 5.34 -17.05 -5.56
CA ASP A 83 6.77 -16.99 -5.24
C ASP A 83 7.41 -15.69 -5.78
N TRP A 84 6.93 -15.17 -6.91
CA TRP A 84 7.34 -13.86 -7.40
C TRP A 84 6.87 -12.72 -6.47
N VAL A 85 5.64 -12.78 -5.97
CA VAL A 85 5.13 -11.81 -4.98
C VAL A 85 5.92 -11.90 -3.67
N GLU A 86 6.26 -13.12 -3.21
CA GLU A 86 7.14 -13.33 -2.07
C GLU A 86 8.51 -12.66 -2.25
N ALA A 87 9.11 -12.80 -3.44
CA ALA A 87 10.37 -12.15 -3.76
C ALA A 87 10.29 -10.62 -3.69
N ILE A 88 9.16 -10.01 -4.10
CA ILE A 88 8.92 -8.57 -3.90
C ILE A 88 8.88 -8.22 -2.41
N TYR A 89 8.21 -9.02 -1.58
CA TYR A 89 8.24 -8.80 -0.13
C TYR A 89 9.68 -8.89 0.42
N GLY A 90 10.49 -9.83 -0.08
CA GLY A 90 11.92 -9.90 0.21
C GLY A 90 12.67 -8.62 -0.16
N CYS A 91 12.43 -8.10 -1.35
CA CYS A 91 13.01 -6.83 -1.82
C CYS A 91 12.62 -5.60 -0.98
N LEU A 92 11.52 -5.67 -0.24
CA LEU A 92 11.00 -4.60 0.60
C LEU A 92 11.27 -4.79 2.10
N SER A 93 12.00 -5.85 2.45
CA SER A 93 12.34 -6.23 3.83
C SER A 93 13.69 -5.68 4.30
N TRP A 94 14.19 -4.60 3.72
CA TRP A 94 15.49 -4.02 4.07
C TRP A 94 15.50 -3.52 5.52
N PRO A 95 16.43 -4.00 6.36
CA PRO A 95 16.54 -3.58 7.75
C PRO A 95 17.36 -2.29 7.88
N ASP A 96 17.05 -1.27 7.10
CA ASP A 96 17.76 0.00 7.08
C ASP A 96 17.00 1.06 7.89
N PRO A 97 17.53 1.51 9.05
CA PRO A 97 16.87 2.47 9.92
C PRO A 97 16.80 3.88 9.33
N ARG A 98 17.38 4.17 8.16
CA ARG A 98 17.22 5.45 7.46
C ARG A 98 15.87 5.53 6.73
N ILE A 99 15.24 4.38 6.44
CA ILE A 99 13.90 4.34 5.87
C ILE A 99 12.90 4.72 6.97
N TRP A 100 12.09 5.74 6.76
CA TRP A 100 11.26 6.33 7.82
C TRP A 100 10.32 5.35 8.55
N CYS A 101 9.72 4.38 7.86
CA CYS A 101 8.91 3.36 8.52
C CYS A 101 9.76 2.45 9.42
N ASN A 102 10.98 2.14 9.01
CA ASN A 102 11.95 1.38 9.81
C ASN A 102 12.49 2.21 10.98
N GLN A 103 12.65 3.54 10.80
CA GLN A 103 12.97 4.48 11.87
C GLN A 103 11.95 4.39 13.01
N ILE A 104 10.66 4.32 12.69
CA ILE A 104 9.59 4.15 13.68
C ILE A 104 9.79 2.84 14.45
N GLY A 105 10.12 1.75 13.77
CA GLY A 105 10.46 0.49 14.41
C GLY A 105 11.64 0.62 15.36
N ALA A 106 12.72 1.26 14.92
CA ALA A 106 13.92 1.49 15.72
C ALA A 106 13.65 2.38 16.96
N LEU A 107 12.90 3.48 16.80
CA LEU A 107 12.47 4.33 17.92
C LEU A 107 11.61 3.57 18.93
N ALA A 108 10.68 2.76 18.44
CA ALA A 108 9.83 1.93 19.28
C ALA A 108 10.63 0.89 20.05
N GLY A 109 11.67 0.30 19.45
CA GLY A 109 12.57 -0.67 20.08
C GLY A 109 13.38 -0.05 21.21
N THR A 110 14.00 1.12 20.97
CA THR A 110 14.76 1.82 22.02
C THR A 110 13.86 2.29 23.18
N ALA A 111 12.62 2.70 22.89
CA ALA A 111 11.62 3.08 23.87
C ALA A 111 10.91 1.89 24.56
N ARG A 112 11.27 0.65 24.23
CA ARG A 112 10.70 -0.56 24.83
C ARG A 112 9.19 -0.73 24.63
N THR A 113 8.62 -0.25 23.54
CA THR A 113 7.22 -0.53 23.18
C THR A 113 7.05 -1.98 22.72
N SER A 114 5.82 -2.44 22.53
CA SER A 114 5.60 -3.79 22.01
C SER A 114 5.99 -3.89 20.52
N VAL A 115 6.50 -5.04 20.09
CA VAL A 115 6.84 -5.31 18.68
C VAL A 115 5.61 -5.19 17.77
N VAL A 116 4.44 -5.58 18.24
CA VAL A 116 3.17 -5.47 17.49
C VAL A 116 2.85 -4.01 17.21
N ALA A 117 2.93 -3.14 18.24
CA ALA A 117 2.71 -1.71 18.08
C ALA A 117 3.73 -1.09 17.12
N ALA A 118 5.02 -1.43 17.28
CA ALA A 118 6.10 -0.96 16.43
C ALA A 118 5.87 -1.31 14.95
N THR A 119 5.59 -2.58 14.66
CA THR A 119 5.36 -3.07 13.28
C THR A 119 4.11 -2.41 12.67
N THR A 120 3.04 -2.29 13.45
CA THR A 120 1.80 -1.65 12.98
C THR A 120 2.02 -0.17 12.67
N MET A 121 2.66 0.59 13.58
CA MET A 121 2.97 2.00 13.36
C MET A 121 3.86 2.21 12.12
N GLY A 122 4.88 1.37 11.94
CA GLY A 122 5.74 1.43 10.77
C GLY A 122 4.99 1.12 9.47
N ALA A 123 4.12 0.11 9.47
CA ALA A 123 3.28 -0.22 8.31
C ALA A 123 2.31 0.92 7.97
N MET A 124 1.66 1.51 8.97
CA MET A 124 0.76 2.67 8.79
C MET A 124 1.51 3.89 8.24
N ALA A 125 2.71 4.19 8.74
CA ALA A 125 3.51 5.31 8.24
C ALA A 125 4.04 5.07 6.82
N ALA A 126 4.25 3.82 6.42
CA ALA A 126 4.63 3.47 5.06
C ALA A 126 3.50 3.70 4.05
N ASP A 127 2.23 3.63 4.46
CA ASP A 127 1.08 3.83 3.57
C ASP A 127 0.87 5.32 3.25
N SER A 128 1.75 5.87 2.44
CA SER A 128 1.82 7.29 2.13
C SER A 128 1.70 7.56 0.62
N ARG A 129 1.53 8.84 0.27
CA ARG A 129 1.46 9.28 -1.13
C ARG A 129 2.68 8.88 -1.95
N SER A 130 3.85 8.89 -1.35
CA SER A 130 5.14 8.74 -2.07
C SER A 130 5.86 7.44 -1.75
N TYR A 131 5.31 6.59 -0.89
CA TYR A 131 5.97 5.37 -0.45
C TYR A 131 4.94 4.32 -0.02
N GLY A 132 5.36 3.05 0.00
CA GLY A 132 4.59 1.93 0.53
C GLY A 132 3.45 1.45 -0.36
N PRO A 133 2.48 0.74 0.21
CA PRO A 133 1.46 0.05 -0.59
C PRO A 133 0.55 1.00 -1.37
N ARG A 134 0.27 2.20 -0.86
CA ARG A 134 -0.61 3.18 -1.52
C ARG A 134 -0.11 3.60 -2.91
N THR A 135 1.20 3.61 -3.12
CA THR A 135 1.76 3.94 -4.45
C THR A 135 1.38 2.94 -5.54
N ARG A 136 0.89 1.74 -5.18
CA ARG A 136 0.35 0.75 -6.14
C ARG A 136 -0.90 1.24 -6.84
N LEU A 137 -1.76 1.98 -6.14
CA LEU A 137 -2.98 2.54 -6.74
C LEU A 137 -2.66 3.47 -7.92
N GLU A 138 -1.77 4.43 -7.69
CA GLU A 138 -1.42 5.42 -8.71
C GLU A 138 -0.53 4.82 -9.82
N GLY A 139 0.43 3.96 -9.46
CA GLY A 139 1.30 3.29 -10.42
C GLY A 139 0.52 2.37 -11.37
N ALA A 140 -0.41 1.56 -10.84
CA ALA A 140 -1.28 0.71 -11.66
C ALA A 140 -2.23 1.53 -12.53
N LYS A 141 -2.87 2.56 -11.96
CA LYS A 141 -3.73 3.49 -12.72
C LYS A 141 -3.00 4.12 -13.88
N PHE A 142 -1.75 4.55 -13.65
CA PHE A 142 -0.92 5.14 -14.69
C PHE A 142 -0.65 4.13 -15.80
N ILE A 143 -0.06 2.96 -15.52
CA ILE A 143 0.37 2.04 -16.56
C ILE A 143 -0.80 1.40 -17.31
N GLN A 144 -1.90 1.08 -16.61
CA GLN A 144 -3.11 0.55 -17.24
C GLN A 144 -3.80 1.60 -18.12
N GLY A 145 -3.80 2.87 -17.70
CA GLY A 145 -4.28 3.99 -18.51
C GLY A 145 -3.37 4.26 -19.71
N ALA A 146 -2.07 4.23 -19.51
CA ALA A 146 -1.06 4.41 -20.57
C ALA A 146 -1.16 3.33 -21.64
N LEU A 147 -1.40 2.07 -21.28
CA LEU A 147 -1.56 1.00 -22.27
C LEU A 147 -2.80 1.22 -23.15
N LYS A 148 -3.92 1.66 -22.57
CA LYS A 148 -5.12 1.99 -23.36
C LYS A 148 -4.85 3.13 -24.37
N GLN A 149 -4.12 4.17 -23.94
CA GLN A 149 -3.72 5.27 -24.83
C GLN A 149 -2.77 4.78 -25.92
N TYR A 150 -1.77 3.98 -25.57
CA TYR A 150 -0.83 3.41 -26.52
C TYR A 150 -1.51 2.55 -27.59
N GLN A 151 -2.46 1.71 -27.17
CA GLN A 151 -3.27 0.89 -28.08
C GLN A 151 -4.20 1.72 -29.00
N SER A 152 -4.54 2.96 -28.59
CA SER A 152 -5.28 3.92 -29.43
C SER A 152 -4.39 4.78 -30.32
N GLY A 153 -3.06 4.54 -30.33
CA GLY A 153 -2.11 5.21 -31.20
C GLY A 153 -1.33 6.36 -30.57
N VAL A 154 -1.52 6.64 -29.25
CA VAL A 154 -0.73 7.65 -28.53
C VAL A 154 0.68 7.09 -28.27
N THR A 155 1.71 7.87 -28.58
CA THR A 155 3.10 7.44 -28.40
C THR A 155 3.56 7.53 -26.94
N PRO A 156 4.61 6.78 -26.52
CA PRO A 156 5.19 6.91 -25.20
C PRO A 156 5.67 8.33 -24.88
N GLU A 157 6.17 9.06 -25.87
CA GLU A 157 6.60 10.46 -25.78
C GLU A 157 5.44 11.39 -25.42
N GLU A 158 4.29 11.20 -26.07
CA GLU A 158 3.07 11.97 -25.79
C GLU A 158 2.49 11.65 -24.41
N ILE A 159 2.53 10.37 -23.98
CA ILE A 159 2.12 9.94 -22.63
C ILE A 159 2.98 10.64 -21.57
N VAL A 160 4.30 10.65 -21.75
CA VAL A 160 5.23 11.30 -20.82
C VAL A 160 5.05 12.83 -20.85
N ALA A 161 4.84 13.42 -22.02
CA ALA A 161 4.60 14.86 -22.16
C ALA A 161 3.30 15.29 -21.47
N ALA A 162 2.24 14.49 -21.58
CA ALA A 162 0.98 14.75 -20.86
C ALA A 162 1.16 14.69 -19.34
N ALA A 163 1.99 13.78 -18.83
CA ALA A 163 2.31 13.70 -17.40
C ALA A 163 3.21 14.84 -16.90
N ALA A 164 3.93 15.51 -17.80
CA ALA A 164 4.72 16.71 -17.49
C ALA A 164 3.89 18.00 -17.52
N ALA A 165 2.71 17.98 -18.14
CA ALA A 165 1.84 19.14 -18.23
C ALA A 165 1.39 19.60 -16.83
N GLY A 166 1.56 20.88 -16.52
CA GLY A 166 1.21 21.44 -15.20
C GLY A 166 2.27 21.23 -14.10
N THR A 167 3.36 20.55 -14.39
CA THR A 167 4.53 20.47 -13.53
C THR A 167 5.59 21.50 -13.95
N ARG A 168 6.60 21.74 -13.13
CA ARG A 168 7.71 22.69 -13.47
C ARG A 168 8.66 22.12 -14.54
N GLY A 169 8.12 21.53 -15.62
CA GLY A 169 8.88 20.99 -16.74
C GLY A 169 9.46 19.57 -16.54
N LYS A 170 9.19 18.93 -15.40
CA LYS A 170 9.63 17.57 -15.10
C LYS A 170 8.41 16.70 -14.76
N PRO A 171 8.16 15.57 -15.47
CA PRO A 171 7.01 14.74 -15.20
C PRO A 171 7.08 14.12 -13.78
N TYR A 172 5.94 14.09 -13.09
CA TYR A 172 5.80 13.35 -11.85
C TYR A 172 4.95 12.10 -12.12
N ILE A 173 5.64 10.98 -12.34
CA ILE A 173 4.99 9.69 -12.62
C ILE A 173 5.34 8.74 -11.48
N VAL A 174 4.32 8.31 -10.72
CA VAL A 174 4.51 7.32 -9.66
C VAL A 174 4.97 6.00 -10.27
N GLY A 175 6.13 5.51 -9.86
CA GLY A 175 6.78 4.34 -10.45
C GLY A 175 8.05 4.63 -11.26
N TYR A 176 8.36 5.92 -11.52
CA TYR A 176 9.53 6.32 -12.31
C TYR A 176 10.43 7.36 -11.62
N ILE A 177 10.18 7.65 -10.36
CA ILE A 177 10.96 8.59 -9.59
C ILE A 177 11.45 7.93 -8.32
N ARG A 178 12.75 8.09 -8.01
CA ARG A 178 13.35 7.65 -6.75
C ARG A 178 14.18 8.80 -6.16
N PRO A 179 13.75 9.40 -5.03
CA PRO A 179 14.39 10.61 -4.49
C PRO A 179 15.87 10.46 -4.11
N ILE A 180 16.31 9.24 -3.78
CA ILE A 180 17.63 8.97 -3.19
C ILE A 180 18.63 8.33 -4.16
N ALA A 181 18.18 7.86 -5.32
CA ALA A 181 19.03 7.20 -6.31
C ALA A 181 18.38 7.21 -7.69
N LYS A 182 19.18 7.13 -8.75
CA LYS A 182 18.73 6.90 -10.13
C LYS A 182 18.63 5.41 -10.40
N GLY A 183 17.47 4.97 -10.89
CA GLY A 183 17.18 3.56 -11.11
C GLY A 183 16.91 2.79 -9.82
N ASP A 184 16.70 1.49 -9.97
CA ASP A 184 16.35 0.61 -8.85
C ASP A 184 16.98 -0.77 -9.03
N GLU A 185 17.96 -1.07 -8.23
CA GLU A 185 18.75 -2.31 -8.23
C GLU A 185 17.89 -3.58 -8.00
N ARG A 186 16.70 -3.40 -7.46
CA ARG A 186 15.75 -4.50 -7.23
C ARG A 186 15.13 -5.01 -8.52
N ILE A 187 15.05 -4.18 -9.56
CA ILE A 187 14.45 -4.54 -10.85
C ILE A 187 15.24 -5.68 -11.50
N GLU A 188 16.57 -5.56 -11.60
CA GLU A 188 17.43 -6.62 -12.15
C GLU A 188 17.26 -7.94 -11.38
N THR A 189 17.15 -7.84 -10.03
CA THR A 189 16.89 -9.01 -9.21
C THR A 189 15.54 -9.64 -9.54
N MET A 190 14.49 -8.85 -9.71
CA MET A 190 13.16 -9.34 -10.02
C MET A 190 13.02 -9.88 -11.44
N GLU A 191 13.75 -9.34 -12.41
CA GLU A 191 13.85 -9.91 -13.76
C GLU A 191 14.48 -11.31 -13.72
N ARG A 192 15.55 -11.47 -12.95
CA ARG A 192 16.19 -12.78 -12.74
C ARG A 192 15.25 -13.78 -12.07
N VAL A 193 14.46 -13.33 -11.07
CA VAL A 193 13.45 -14.16 -10.40
C VAL A 193 12.34 -14.54 -11.38
N GLY A 194 11.82 -13.61 -12.16
CA GLY A 194 10.80 -13.87 -13.17
C GLY A 194 11.25 -14.93 -14.19
N LYS A 195 12.47 -14.80 -14.70
CA LYS A 195 13.07 -15.79 -15.61
C LYS A 195 13.20 -17.19 -14.95
N LYS A 196 13.64 -17.25 -13.69
CA LYS A 196 13.76 -18.51 -12.94
C LYS A 196 12.41 -19.20 -12.74
N LEU A 197 11.36 -18.43 -12.58
CA LEU A 197 9.99 -18.90 -12.37
C LEU A 197 9.22 -19.12 -13.70
N ASN A 198 9.85 -18.90 -14.85
CA ASN A 198 9.24 -18.97 -16.20
C ASN A 198 8.02 -18.05 -16.34
N LEU A 199 8.08 -16.87 -15.72
CA LEU A 199 7.05 -15.86 -15.83
C LEU A 199 7.39 -14.87 -16.96
N GLU A 200 6.43 -14.59 -17.82
CA GLU A 200 6.62 -13.73 -18.98
C GLU A 200 6.08 -12.32 -18.75
N ALA A 201 6.80 -11.33 -19.28
CA ALA A 201 6.36 -9.95 -19.30
C ALA A 201 5.38 -9.69 -20.46
N GLY A 202 4.24 -9.08 -20.16
CA GLY A 202 3.21 -8.77 -21.12
C GLY A 202 3.32 -7.36 -21.73
N GLU A 203 2.20 -6.82 -22.18
CA GLU A 203 2.15 -5.52 -22.88
C GLU A 203 2.40 -4.33 -21.96
N HIS A 204 1.90 -4.39 -20.71
CA HIS A 204 2.13 -3.33 -19.73
C HIS A 204 3.62 -3.19 -19.42
N MET A 205 4.33 -4.31 -19.22
CA MET A 205 5.76 -4.28 -18.95
C MET A 205 6.56 -3.78 -20.16
N ARG A 206 6.21 -4.23 -21.36
CA ARG A 206 6.87 -3.73 -22.60
C ARG A 206 6.67 -2.22 -22.77
N LEU A 207 5.46 -1.71 -22.46
CA LEU A 207 5.20 -0.27 -22.49
C LEU A 207 5.94 0.46 -21.38
N ALA A 208 6.02 -0.12 -20.17
CA ALA A 208 6.72 0.48 -19.03
C ALA A 208 8.19 0.77 -19.38
N TYR A 209 8.88 -0.15 -20.04
CA TYR A 209 10.25 0.07 -20.52
C TYR A 209 10.36 1.10 -21.66
N LYS A 210 9.37 1.18 -22.56
CA LYS A 210 9.35 2.25 -23.57
C LYS A 210 9.20 3.63 -22.94
N ILE A 211 8.34 3.75 -21.93
CA ILE A 211 8.17 4.99 -21.15
C ILE A 211 9.45 5.32 -20.38
N GLU A 212 10.09 4.33 -19.78
CA GLU A 212 11.39 4.51 -19.10
C GLU A 212 12.44 5.06 -20.07
N GLN A 213 12.53 4.53 -21.28
CA GLN A 213 13.50 5.04 -22.27
C GLN A 213 13.29 6.52 -22.57
N VAL A 214 12.04 6.95 -22.76
CA VAL A 214 11.70 8.38 -22.96
C VAL A 214 12.09 9.22 -21.74
N LEU A 215 11.89 8.69 -20.55
CA LEU A 215 12.23 9.39 -19.30
C LEU A 215 13.75 9.50 -19.10
N ILE A 216 14.50 8.47 -19.47
CA ILE A 216 15.97 8.50 -19.45
C ILE A 216 16.49 9.58 -20.42
N ASP A 217 16.02 9.56 -21.66
CA ASP A 217 16.53 10.41 -22.74
C ASP A 217 16.22 11.90 -22.49
N LYS A 218 15.06 12.22 -21.91
CA LYS A 218 14.60 13.60 -21.76
C LYS A 218 14.80 14.19 -20.36
N TYR A 219 14.77 13.37 -19.31
CA TYR A 219 14.67 13.85 -17.94
C TYR A 219 15.68 13.21 -16.98
N ASP A 220 16.48 12.25 -17.46
CA ASP A 220 17.41 11.46 -16.64
C ASP A 220 16.69 10.77 -15.45
N GLU A 221 15.46 10.30 -15.68
CA GLU A 221 14.65 9.54 -14.72
C GLU A 221 14.50 8.08 -15.13
N ARG A 222 14.36 7.19 -14.18
CA ARG A 222 14.28 5.75 -14.40
C ARG A 222 13.12 5.13 -13.64
N MET A 223 12.68 3.98 -14.11
CA MET A 223 11.68 3.16 -13.40
C MET A 223 12.22 2.73 -12.02
N ASN A 224 11.35 2.71 -11.05
CA ASN A 224 11.61 2.15 -9.73
C ASN A 224 10.81 0.85 -9.53
N ILE A 225 11.05 0.15 -8.43
CA ILE A 225 10.40 -1.12 -8.14
C ILE A 225 8.85 -1.02 -8.12
N ASN A 226 8.28 0.14 -7.82
CA ASN A 226 6.83 0.31 -7.87
C ASN A 226 6.30 0.28 -9.31
N GLY A 227 6.96 0.97 -10.23
CA GLY A 227 6.60 0.95 -11.65
C GLY A 227 6.70 -0.46 -12.23
N TYR A 228 7.80 -1.14 -11.94
CA TYR A 228 8.03 -2.52 -12.35
C TYR A 228 6.92 -3.47 -11.85
N VAL A 229 6.61 -3.43 -10.56
CA VAL A 229 5.58 -4.30 -9.95
C VAL A 229 4.19 -4.00 -10.50
N CYS A 230 3.84 -2.70 -10.67
CA CYS A 230 2.55 -2.32 -11.21
C CYS A 230 2.37 -2.79 -12.66
N ALA A 231 3.41 -2.66 -13.49
CA ALA A 231 3.37 -3.15 -14.86
C ALA A 231 3.26 -4.68 -14.92
N PHE A 232 4.11 -5.38 -14.17
CA PHE A 232 4.12 -6.83 -14.15
C PHE A 232 2.78 -7.43 -13.70
N LEU A 233 2.26 -6.99 -12.55
CA LEU A 233 0.99 -7.51 -12.03
C LEU A 233 -0.21 -7.07 -12.87
N SER A 234 -0.14 -5.95 -13.60
CA SER A 234 -1.17 -5.58 -14.58
C SER A 234 -1.22 -6.58 -15.73
N ASP A 235 -0.07 -7.12 -16.18
CA ASP A 235 -0.02 -8.19 -17.19
C ASP A 235 -0.65 -9.50 -16.69
N TYR A 236 -0.67 -9.73 -15.37
CA TYR A 236 -1.36 -10.86 -14.72
C TYR A 236 -2.80 -10.54 -14.29
N GLY A 237 -3.37 -9.42 -14.76
CA GLY A 237 -4.78 -9.08 -14.57
C GLY A 237 -5.15 -8.58 -13.17
N PHE A 238 -4.19 -8.05 -12.40
CA PHE A 238 -4.48 -7.41 -11.12
C PHE A 238 -4.82 -5.94 -11.31
N THR A 239 -5.84 -5.49 -10.60
CA THR A 239 -6.18 -4.07 -10.46
C THR A 239 -5.27 -3.39 -9.46
N GLY A 240 -5.19 -2.04 -9.51
CA GLY A 240 -4.45 -1.27 -8.52
C GLY A 240 -4.94 -1.49 -7.09
N GLN A 241 -6.26 -1.67 -6.91
CA GLN A 241 -6.84 -1.96 -5.59
C GLN A 241 -6.40 -3.33 -5.06
N GLU A 242 -6.42 -4.36 -5.88
CA GLU A 242 -5.92 -5.69 -5.51
C GLU A 242 -4.43 -5.66 -5.15
N MET A 243 -3.62 -4.96 -5.97
CA MET A 243 -2.20 -4.76 -5.66
C MET A 243 -2.01 -4.03 -4.32
N TYR A 244 -2.79 -2.99 -4.06
CA TYR A 244 -2.75 -2.26 -2.78
C TYR A 244 -3.04 -3.19 -1.60
N GLN A 245 -4.10 -4.00 -1.70
CA GLN A 245 -4.52 -4.93 -0.65
C GLN A 245 -3.48 -6.03 -0.39
N MET A 246 -2.96 -6.66 -1.44
CA MET A 246 -2.01 -7.76 -1.29
C MET A 246 -0.63 -7.30 -0.77
N PHE A 247 -0.30 -6.01 -0.88
CA PHE A 247 0.96 -5.46 -0.38
C PHE A 247 0.83 -4.69 0.95
N ALA A 248 -0.31 -4.75 1.64
CA ALA A 248 -0.57 -4.00 2.86
C ALA A 248 0.51 -4.16 3.95
N ALA A 249 1.08 -5.36 4.09
CA ALA A 249 2.10 -5.67 5.10
C ALA A 249 3.54 -5.70 4.56
N MET A 250 3.80 -5.19 3.36
CA MET A 250 5.07 -5.38 2.63
C MET A 250 6.34 -4.87 3.35
N VAL A 251 6.21 -3.92 4.27
CA VAL A 251 7.35 -3.36 5.03
C VAL A 251 7.50 -3.97 6.43
N ALA A 252 6.59 -4.81 6.86
CA ALA A 252 6.53 -5.31 8.24
C ALA A 252 7.83 -5.99 8.69
N SER A 253 8.47 -6.77 7.83
CA SER A 253 9.72 -7.47 8.14
C SER A 253 10.88 -6.50 8.40
N GLY A 254 11.07 -5.48 7.54
CA GLY A 254 12.12 -4.47 7.73
C GLY A 254 11.92 -3.64 8.99
N VAL A 255 10.67 -3.24 9.27
CA VAL A 255 10.31 -2.52 10.51
C VAL A 255 10.61 -3.37 11.74
N THR A 256 10.21 -4.65 11.73
CA THR A 256 10.47 -5.58 12.84
C THR A 256 11.96 -5.79 13.06
N ALA A 257 12.74 -5.93 12.00
CA ALA A 257 14.19 -6.09 12.11
C ALA A 257 14.86 -4.88 12.78
N CYS A 258 14.47 -3.65 12.41
CA CYS A 258 14.99 -2.44 13.03
C CYS A 258 14.51 -2.27 14.49
N TYR A 259 13.30 -2.72 14.81
CA TYR A 259 12.83 -2.79 16.20
C TYR A 259 13.71 -3.73 17.03
N VAL A 260 13.96 -4.96 16.56
CA VAL A 260 14.76 -5.96 17.28
C VAL A 260 16.19 -5.46 17.50
N ASP A 261 16.80 -4.85 16.48
CA ASP A 261 18.16 -4.32 16.59
C ASP A 261 18.28 -3.28 17.73
N THR A 262 17.37 -2.33 17.82
CA THR A 262 17.43 -1.29 18.87
C THR A 262 16.89 -1.79 20.21
N TYR A 263 15.95 -2.73 20.21
CA TYR A 263 15.48 -3.37 21.44
C TYR A 263 16.59 -4.14 22.17
N ASN A 264 17.53 -4.76 21.44
CA ASN A 264 18.65 -5.50 22.00
C ASN A 264 19.83 -4.63 22.43
N ARG A 265 19.76 -3.31 22.22
CA ARG A 265 20.76 -2.33 22.70
C ARG A 265 20.30 -1.71 24.03
N PRO A 266 21.16 -0.97 24.75
CA PRO A 266 20.70 -0.16 25.88
C PRO A 266 19.52 0.75 25.49
N PRO A 267 18.53 0.97 26.36
CA PRO A 267 17.40 1.85 26.06
C PRO A 267 17.87 3.27 25.75
N ASP A 268 17.05 4.02 25.02
CA ASP A 268 17.25 5.44 24.69
C ASP A 268 18.57 5.78 23.98
N THR A 269 19.10 4.79 23.19
CA THR A 269 20.36 4.95 22.45
C THR A 269 20.17 5.20 20.95
N PHE A 270 18.95 5.14 20.44
CA PHE A 270 18.67 5.47 19.05
C PHE A 270 18.35 6.95 18.89
N VAL A 271 19.07 7.62 17.98
CA VAL A 271 18.92 9.06 17.72
C VAL A 271 19.06 9.89 19.02
N PRO A 272 20.26 9.91 19.66
CA PRO A 272 20.50 10.71 20.85
C PRO A 272 20.49 12.21 20.47
N LEU A 273 19.40 12.91 20.78
CA LEU A 273 19.24 14.35 20.53
C LEU A 273 19.57 15.15 21.80
N ARG A 274 20.16 16.33 21.63
CA ARG A 274 20.32 17.32 22.69
C ARG A 274 19.15 18.31 22.66
N CYS A 275 18.96 19.06 23.74
CA CYS A 275 17.90 20.06 23.80
C CYS A 275 18.09 21.22 22.79
N ASP A 276 19.33 21.46 22.36
CA ASP A 276 19.74 22.50 21.42
C ASP A 276 19.81 22.00 19.95
N ASP A 277 19.54 20.73 19.70
CA ASP A 277 19.48 20.21 18.32
C ASP A 277 18.20 20.65 17.55
N ILE A 278 17.31 21.41 18.20
CA ILE A 278 16.16 22.01 17.56
C ILE A 278 16.46 23.41 17.04
N ASP A 279 16.31 23.63 15.75
CA ASP A 279 16.31 24.96 15.12
C ASP A 279 14.87 25.46 15.03
N TYR A 280 14.45 26.25 16.00
CA TYR A 280 13.11 26.80 16.06
C TYR A 280 12.95 28.00 15.13
N GLN A 281 12.27 27.83 14.01
CA GLN A 281 12.00 28.85 13.00
C GLN A 281 10.55 29.39 13.07
N GLY A 282 9.86 29.19 14.18
CA GLY A 282 8.51 29.64 14.39
C GLY A 282 8.39 31.12 14.78
N VAL A 283 7.19 31.53 15.20
CA VAL A 283 6.92 32.89 15.68
C VAL A 283 7.62 33.13 17.03
N ALA A 284 8.06 34.38 17.24
CA ALA A 284 8.65 34.81 18.52
C ALA A 284 7.67 34.58 19.69
N ARG A 285 8.19 34.54 20.90
CA ARG A 285 7.40 34.39 22.13
C ARG A 285 6.24 35.38 22.16
N ARG A 286 5.04 34.88 22.42
CA ARG A 286 3.82 35.68 22.59
C ARG A 286 3.34 35.61 24.03
N THR A 287 2.67 36.69 24.49
CA THR A 287 1.89 36.67 25.74
C THR A 287 0.56 35.96 25.50
N VAL A 288 0.12 35.18 26.46
CA VAL A 288 -1.21 34.61 26.44
C VAL A 288 -2.21 35.76 26.68
N PRO A 289 -3.24 35.92 25.84
CA PRO A 289 -4.29 36.90 26.10
C PRO A 289 -5.03 36.55 27.39
N ASP A 290 -5.50 37.58 28.14
CA ASP A 290 -6.30 37.41 29.34
C ASP A 290 -7.68 36.83 29.04
#